data_d79dabba52e5f8bea918d929076cd0b3
#
_entry.id   d79dabba52e5f8bea918d929076cd0b3
#
_cell.length_a   1.000
_cell.length_b   1.000
_cell.length_c   1.000
_cell.angle_alpha   90.00
_cell.angle_beta   90.00
_cell.angle_gamma   90.00
#
_symmetry.space_group_name_H-M   'P 1'
#
loop_
_entity.id
_entity.type
_entity.pdbx_description
1 polymer ?
#
loop_
_entity_poly.entity_id
_entity_poly.type
_entity_poly.pdbx_seq_one_letter_code
_entity_poly.pdbx_strand_id
1 'polypeptide(L)'
;TKGKTTTTYMVRSVLESVGIKTGLIGTIETIIGDEVTPAKNTTPESYVVQETFAKMVEQGCKCVVMEVSSQGLMLHRVSGFTFDYGIFTNIEPDHIGPNEHKDFDDYLHCKSMLLKQCKHGIVNMDADFIDRVLEGHTCDIETYGVNGDYDFKAQDIKLFTKPGCLCVSYDLKGKMDF
;
A
#
# COMPACT_ATOMS: atom_id res chain seq x y z
N THR A 1 2.43 2.57 8.26
CA THR A 1 3.24 3.75 8.57
C THR A 1 4.47 3.80 7.68
N LYS A 2 5.27 2.75 7.62
CA LYS A 2 6.49 2.67 6.80
C LYS A 2 6.33 1.71 5.62
N GLY A 3 7.16 1.87 4.57
CA GLY A 3 7.22 0.97 3.43
C GLY A 3 6.19 1.20 2.33
N LYS A 4 5.24 2.13 2.46
CA LYS A 4 4.23 2.41 1.40
C LYS A 4 4.89 2.69 0.05
N THR A 5 5.77 3.69 0.00
CA THR A 5 6.47 4.10 -1.22
C THR A 5 7.24 2.93 -1.84
N THR A 6 8.04 2.21 -1.04
CA THR A 6 8.80 1.06 -1.52
C THR A 6 7.87 -0.01 -2.10
N THR A 7 6.79 -0.34 -1.40
CA THR A 7 5.83 -1.36 -1.85
C THR A 7 5.16 -0.96 -3.17
N THR A 8 4.72 0.31 -3.30
CA THR A 8 4.06 0.76 -4.54
C THR A 8 5.00 0.74 -5.75
N TYR A 9 6.27 1.12 -5.57
CA TYR A 9 7.26 1.01 -6.65
C TYR A 9 7.58 -0.43 -7.00
N MET A 10 7.69 -1.33 -6.02
CA MET A 10 7.91 -2.76 -6.28
C MET A 10 6.74 -3.37 -7.05
N VAL A 11 5.50 -3.14 -6.61
CA VAL A 11 4.30 -3.65 -7.29
C VAL A 11 4.23 -3.11 -8.72
N ARG A 12 4.44 -1.80 -8.91
CA ARG A 12 4.48 -1.21 -10.25
C ARG A 12 5.57 -1.86 -11.11
N SER A 13 6.77 -2.03 -10.58
CA SER A 13 7.89 -2.64 -11.32
C SER A 13 7.57 -4.07 -11.78
N VAL A 14 6.93 -4.87 -10.93
CA VAL A 14 6.51 -6.23 -11.28
C VAL A 14 5.46 -6.21 -12.39
N LEU A 15 4.42 -5.38 -12.28
CA LEU A 15 3.36 -5.27 -13.29
C LEU A 15 3.92 -4.79 -14.64
N GLU A 16 4.78 -3.78 -14.65
CA GLU A 16 5.45 -3.29 -15.86
C GLU A 16 6.35 -4.37 -16.51
N SER A 17 7.03 -5.17 -15.69
CA SER A 17 7.92 -6.23 -16.21
C SER A 17 7.20 -7.32 -17.00
N VAL A 18 5.90 -7.48 -16.77
CA VAL A 18 5.04 -8.41 -17.52
C VAL A 18 4.15 -7.69 -18.56
N GLY A 19 4.47 -6.43 -18.87
CA GLY A 19 3.80 -5.66 -19.92
C GLY A 19 2.46 -5.03 -19.52
N ILE A 20 2.16 -4.97 -18.22
CA ILE A 20 0.96 -4.31 -17.71
C ILE A 20 1.29 -2.83 -17.43
N LYS A 21 0.87 -1.95 -18.35
CA LYS A 21 1.07 -0.49 -18.18
C LYS A 21 0.38 0.01 -16.92
N THR A 22 1.16 0.55 -15.98
CA THR A 22 0.71 0.82 -14.62
C THR A 22 1.00 2.26 -14.20
N GLY A 23 -0.05 2.99 -13.81
CA GLY A 23 0.06 4.32 -13.22
C GLY A 23 0.51 4.23 -11.75
N LEU A 24 1.13 5.31 -11.25
CA LEU A 24 1.54 5.45 -9.85
C LEU A 24 1.03 6.79 -9.28
N ILE A 25 0.49 6.76 -8.08
CA ILE A 25 0.22 7.94 -7.25
C ILE A 25 0.92 7.72 -5.91
N GLY A 26 1.91 8.53 -5.60
CA GLY A 26 2.71 8.32 -4.40
C GLY A 26 3.27 9.58 -3.76
N THR A 27 4.04 9.40 -2.72
CA THR A 27 4.65 10.49 -1.93
C THR A 27 5.67 11.28 -2.74
N ILE A 28 6.40 10.61 -3.63
CA ILE A 28 7.49 11.24 -4.41
C ILE A 28 6.93 11.87 -5.68
N GLU A 29 6.12 11.12 -6.41
CA GLU A 29 5.68 11.50 -7.75
C GLU A 29 4.37 10.81 -8.14
N THR A 30 3.77 11.34 -9.19
CA THR A 30 2.66 10.71 -9.94
C THR A 30 3.19 10.34 -11.33
N ILE A 31 2.96 9.10 -11.76
CA ILE A 31 3.37 8.58 -13.07
C ILE A 31 2.14 8.21 -13.88
N ILE A 32 2.01 8.80 -15.06
CA ILE A 32 0.91 8.54 -16.00
C ILE A 32 1.53 8.17 -17.35
N GLY A 33 1.61 6.87 -17.66
CA GLY A 33 2.38 6.43 -18.83
C GLY A 33 3.85 6.80 -18.72
N ASP A 34 4.33 7.64 -19.63
CA ASP A 34 5.71 8.12 -19.64
C ASP A 34 5.87 9.50 -18.93
N GLU A 35 4.76 10.12 -18.54
CA GLU A 35 4.77 11.40 -17.85
C GLU A 35 4.99 11.20 -16.35
N VAL A 36 5.99 11.93 -15.80
CA VAL A 36 6.35 11.91 -14.38
C VAL A 36 6.23 13.31 -13.83
N THR A 37 5.41 13.49 -12.79
CA THR A 37 5.22 14.78 -12.13
C THR A 37 5.47 14.65 -10.63
N PRO A 38 6.19 15.60 -9.99
CA PRO A 38 6.39 15.59 -8.54
C PRO A 38 5.07 15.64 -7.78
N ALA A 39 4.94 14.82 -6.75
CA ALA A 39 3.74 14.80 -5.91
C ALA A 39 3.72 16.00 -4.94
N LYS A 40 2.53 16.52 -4.70
CA LYS A 40 2.30 17.54 -3.64
C LYS A 40 1.91 16.90 -2.31
N ASN A 41 1.18 15.80 -2.38
CA ASN A 41 0.68 15.03 -1.23
C ASN A 41 0.79 13.53 -1.54
N THR A 42 1.03 12.72 -0.51
CA THR A 42 1.02 11.24 -0.62
C THR A 42 -0.28 10.73 -1.26
N THR A 43 -1.41 11.24 -0.78
CA THR A 43 -2.74 10.95 -1.32
C THR A 43 -3.36 12.30 -1.71
N PRO A 44 -3.51 12.61 -3.01
CA PRO A 44 -4.08 13.87 -3.47
C PRO A 44 -5.55 14.05 -3.06
N GLU A 45 -6.09 15.25 -3.22
CA GLU A 45 -7.51 15.53 -3.03
C GLU A 45 -8.37 14.69 -4.00
N SER A 46 -9.61 14.37 -3.59
CA SER A 46 -10.49 13.44 -4.31
C SER A 46 -10.68 13.80 -5.79
N TYR A 47 -10.86 15.07 -6.10
CA TYR A 47 -10.95 15.54 -7.49
C TYR A 47 -9.68 15.21 -8.29
N VAL A 48 -8.51 15.49 -7.72
CA VAL A 48 -7.21 15.24 -8.37
C VAL A 48 -6.98 13.73 -8.58
N VAL A 49 -7.39 12.89 -7.62
CA VAL A 49 -7.34 11.43 -7.77
C VAL A 49 -8.17 10.98 -8.98
N GLN A 50 -9.41 11.44 -9.09
CA GLN A 50 -10.30 11.08 -10.20
C GLN A 50 -9.80 11.61 -11.56
N GLU A 51 -9.31 12.86 -11.60
CA GLU A 51 -8.68 13.43 -12.80
C GLU A 51 -7.47 12.62 -13.23
N THR A 52 -6.64 12.21 -12.27
CA THR A 52 -5.45 11.39 -12.53
C THR A 52 -5.83 10.02 -13.07
N PHE A 53 -6.85 9.37 -12.51
CA PHE A 53 -7.36 8.10 -13.02
C PHE A 53 -7.87 8.25 -14.47
N ALA A 54 -8.62 9.30 -14.78
CA ALA A 54 -9.09 9.55 -16.14
C ALA A 54 -7.91 9.68 -17.13
N LYS A 55 -6.89 10.47 -16.78
CA LYS A 55 -5.67 10.60 -17.60
C LYS A 55 -4.92 9.26 -17.76
N MET A 56 -4.84 8.45 -16.70
CA MET A 56 -4.24 7.11 -16.77
C MET A 56 -4.99 6.20 -17.74
N VAL A 57 -6.33 6.23 -17.74
CA VAL A 57 -7.15 5.49 -18.69
C VAL A 57 -6.90 5.97 -20.12
N GLU A 58 -6.88 7.28 -20.37
CA GLU A 58 -6.58 7.87 -21.68
C GLU A 58 -5.20 7.46 -22.19
N GLN A 59 -4.21 7.37 -21.29
CA GLN A 59 -2.85 6.90 -21.60
C GLN A 59 -2.75 5.37 -21.71
N GLY A 60 -3.85 4.63 -21.53
CA GLY A 60 -3.91 3.17 -21.70
C GLY A 60 -3.34 2.38 -20.51
N CYS A 61 -3.21 2.99 -19.32
CA CYS A 61 -2.88 2.25 -18.12
C CYS A 61 -3.96 1.21 -17.82
N LYS A 62 -3.52 0.01 -17.44
CA LYS A 62 -4.41 -1.12 -17.07
C LYS A 62 -4.54 -1.29 -15.58
N CYS A 63 -3.54 -0.81 -14.83
CA CYS A 63 -3.50 -0.82 -13.38
C CYS A 63 -3.09 0.55 -12.86
N VAL A 64 -3.48 0.83 -11.63
CA VAL A 64 -3.00 1.97 -10.85
C VAL A 64 -2.54 1.43 -9.49
N VAL A 65 -1.35 1.81 -9.08
CA VAL A 65 -0.83 1.57 -7.73
C VAL A 65 -0.76 2.90 -7.03
N MET A 66 -1.33 2.99 -5.82
CA MET A 66 -1.28 4.26 -5.09
C MET A 66 -0.96 4.09 -3.61
N GLU A 67 -0.28 5.09 -3.05
CA GLU A 67 -0.12 5.21 -1.62
C GLU A 67 -1.37 5.84 -1.00
N VAL A 68 -1.94 5.17 0.00
CA VAL A 68 -3.08 5.67 0.76
C VAL A 68 -2.63 6.03 2.17
N SER A 69 -2.66 7.31 2.50
CA SER A 69 -2.35 7.81 3.84
C SER A 69 -3.58 7.72 4.74
N SER A 70 -3.36 7.66 6.06
CA SER A 70 -4.46 7.71 7.03
C SER A 70 -5.27 9.01 6.93
N GLN A 71 -4.61 10.13 6.67
CA GLN A 71 -5.28 11.40 6.37
C GLN A 71 -6.10 11.33 5.08
N GLY A 72 -5.61 10.64 4.04
CA GLY A 72 -6.36 10.44 2.80
C GLY A 72 -7.67 9.69 3.03
N LEU A 73 -7.67 8.71 3.93
CA LEU A 73 -8.87 7.99 4.35
C LEU A 73 -9.77 8.87 5.24
N MET A 74 -9.21 9.51 6.25
CA MET A 74 -9.91 10.42 7.17
C MET A 74 -10.65 11.55 6.42
N LEU A 75 -10.00 12.13 5.43
CA LEU A 75 -10.52 13.25 4.63
C LEU A 75 -11.30 12.78 3.39
N HIS A 76 -11.62 11.49 3.29
CA HIS A 76 -12.40 10.92 2.18
C HIS A 76 -11.82 11.17 0.78
N ARG A 77 -10.50 11.36 0.67
CA ARG A 77 -9.83 11.63 -0.61
C ARG A 77 -9.89 10.47 -1.60
N VAL A 78 -10.08 9.26 -1.09
CA VAL A 78 -10.20 8.03 -1.89
C VAL A 78 -11.61 7.45 -1.88
N SER A 79 -12.62 8.21 -1.45
CA SER A 79 -14.01 7.78 -1.48
C SER A 79 -14.58 7.73 -2.90
N GLY A 80 -15.59 6.90 -3.12
CA GLY A 80 -16.31 6.80 -4.39
C GLY A 80 -15.82 5.70 -5.33
N PHE A 81 -14.80 4.93 -4.93
CA PHE A 81 -14.38 3.70 -5.62
C PHE A 81 -13.89 2.66 -4.62
N THR A 82 -13.75 1.42 -5.07
CA THR A 82 -13.23 0.31 -4.28
C THR A 82 -11.92 -0.17 -4.89
N PHE A 83 -10.90 -0.35 -4.07
CA PHE A 83 -9.65 -0.95 -4.51
C PHE A 83 -9.84 -2.45 -4.78
N ASP A 84 -9.21 -2.99 -5.80
CA ASP A 84 -9.17 -4.44 -5.97
C ASP A 84 -8.30 -5.08 -4.88
N TYR A 85 -7.15 -4.47 -4.57
CA TYR A 85 -6.23 -4.92 -3.52
C TYR A 85 -5.89 -3.78 -2.56
N GLY A 86 -5.89 -4.08 -1.26
CA GLY A 86 -5.40 -3.21 -0.21
C GLY A 86 -4.24 -3.87 0.53
N ILE A 87 -3.04 -3.26 0.51
CA ILE A 87 -1.86 -3.81 1.18
C ILE A 87 -1.63 -3.06 2.48
N PHE A 88 -1.68 -3.78 3.60
CA PHE A 88 -1.37 -3.25 4.92
C PHE A 88 0.00 -3.71 5.39
N THR A 89 0.96 -2.80 5.49
CA THR A 89 2.35 -3.11 5.82
C THR A 89 2.64 -3.09 7.31
N ASN A 90 2.28 -2.01 8.00
CA ASN A 90 2.51 -1.84 9.43
C ASN A 90 1.77 -0.61 9.98
N ILE A 91 1.73 -0.52 11.31
CA ILE A 91 1.32 0.66 12.06
C ILE A 91 2.27 0.90 13.22
N GLU A 92 2.64 2.15 13.43
CA GLU A 92 3.40 2.63 14.58
C GLU A 92 2.76 3.95 15.02
N PRO A 93 2.81 4.34 16.28
CA PRO A 93 2.35 5.65 16.73
C PRO A 93 3.05 6.77 15.96
N ASP A 94 2.28 7.49 15.16
CA ASP A 94 2.74 8.54 14.26
C ASP A 94 1.55 9.44 13.86
N HIS A 95 1.81 10.61 13.31
CA HIS A 95 0.74 11.49 12.82
C HIS A 95 -0.35 11.85 13.85
N ILE A 96 0.06 12.09 15.10
CA ILE A 96 -0.82 12.54 16.18
C ILE A 96 -0.50 13.99 16.52
N GLY A 97 -1.44 14.90 16.32
CA GLY A 97 -1.20 16.32 16.57
C GLY A 97 -2.37 17.22 16.15
N PRO A 98 -2.25 18.54 16.32
CA PRO A 98 -3.34 19.49 16.14
C PRO A 98 -3.97 19.51 14.74
N ASN A 99 -3.22 19.15 13.69
CA ASN A 99 -3.67 19.10 12.30
C ASN A 99 -3.60 17.69 11.71
N GLU A 100 -3.53 16.70 12.56
CA GLU A 100 -3.41 15.28 12.22
C GLU A 100 -4.49 14.49 12.96
N HIS A 101 -4.21 13.24 13.33
CA HIS A 101 -5.14 12.46 14.13
C HIS A 101 -5.16 12.94 15.58
N LYS A 102 -6.34 12.93 16.20
CA LYS A 102 -6.51 13.39 17.59
C LYS A 102 -5.77 12.51 18.60
N ASP A 103 -5.70 11.20 18.30
CA ASP A 103 -5.05 10.18 19.13
C ASP A 103 -4.69 8.95 18.28
N PHE A 104 -4.04 7.98 18.91
CA PHE A 104 -3.66 6.74 18.23
C PHE A 104 -4.86 5.88 17.79
N ASP A 105 -5.94 5.91 18.53
CA ASP A 105 -7.15 5.14 18.19
C ASP A 105 -7.82 5.68 16.93
N ASP A 106 -7.87 7.00 16.78
CA ASP A 106 -8.33 7.65 15.56
C ASP A 106 -7.43 7.32 14.35
N TYR A 107 -6.11 7.38 14.56
CA TYR A 107 -5.13 7.01 13.53
C TYR A 107 -5.28 5.55 13.09
N LEU A 108 -5.40 4.62 14.03
CA LEU A 108 -5.59 3.20 13.76
C LEU A 108 -6.92 2.95 13.04
N HIS A 109 -8.00 3.57 13.53
CA HIS A 109 -9.32 3.50 12.89
C HIS A 109 -9.25 3.97 11.44
N CYS A 110 -8.66 5.13 11.16
CA CYS A 110 -8.54 5.64 9.80
C CYS A 110 -7.73 4.68 8.90
N LYS A 111 -6.66 4.08 9.40
CA LYS A 111 -5.89 3.09 8.62
C LYS A 111 -6.69 1.82 8.33
N SER A 112 -7.49 1.33 9.28
CA SER A 112 -8.32 0.14 9.08
C SER A 112 -9.39 0.32 8.01
N MET A 113 -9.77 1.56 7.70
CA MET A 113 -10.76 1.86 6.64
C MET A 113 -10.32 1.34 5.26
N LEU A 114 -9.01 1.17 4.99
CA LEU A 114 -8.54 0.59 3.75
C LEU A 114 -9.12 -0.82 3.54
N LEU A 115 -9.15 -1.65 4.59
CA LEU A 115 -9.67 -3.01 4.53
C LEU A 115 -11.20 -3.10 4.45
N LYS A 116 -11.88 -1.96 4.61
CA LYS A 116 -13.33 -1.81 4.37
C LYS A 116 -13.63 -1.26 2.97
N GLN A 117 -12.59 -0.83 2.24
CA GLN A 117 -12.69 -0.21 0.92
C GLN A 117 -11.91 -0.98 -0.16
N CYS A 118 -11.51 -2.21 0.10
CA CYS A 118 -10.90 -3.09 -0.90
C CYS A 118 -11.65 -4.43 -0.99
N LYS A 119 -11.44 -5.15 -2.11
CA LYS A 119 -11.98 -6.50 -2.32
C LYS A 119 -11.09 -7.55 -1.66
N HIS A 120 -9.76 -7.40 -1.79
CA HIS A 120 -8.75 -8.29 -1.24
C HIS A 120 -7.76 -7.51 -0.40
N GLY A 121 -7.56 -7.91 0.84
CA GLY A 121 -6.60 -7.33 1.78
C GLY A 121 -5.37 -8.23 1.89
N ILE A 122 -4.17 -7.68 1.65
CA ILE A 122 -2.89 -8.37 1.86
C ILE A 122 -2.27 -7.77 3.13
N VAL A 123 -2.19 -8.56 4.20
CA VAL A 123 -1.98 -8.04 5.55
C VAL A 123 -0.75 -8.64 6.20
N ASN A 124 0.14 -7.76 6.68
CA ASN A 124 1.27 -8.15 7.52
C ASN A 124 0.78 -8.53 8.93
N MET A 125 0.81 -9.82 9.25
CA MET A 125 0.37 -10.33 10.55
C MET A 125 1.40 -10.17 11.66
N ASP A 126 2.63 -9.80 11.35
CA ASP A 126 3.66 -9.45 12.35
C ASP A 126 3.57 -7.97 12.78
N ALA A 127 2.65 -7.20 12.21
CA ALA A 127 2.44 -5.81 12.59
C ALA A 127 1.76 -5.68 13.96
N ASP A 128 2.17 -4.68 14.74
CA ASP A 128 1.50 -4.35 16.00
C ASP A 128 0.02 -4.01 15.77
N PHE A 129 -0.81 -4.27 16.76
CA PHE A 129 -2.25 -3.94 16.77
C PHE A 129 -3.06 -4.55 15.62
N ILE A 130 -2.58 -5.63 14.99
CA ILE A 130 -3.19 -6.19 13.77
C ILE A 130 -4.63 -6.64 13.99
N ASP A 131 -4.97 -7.20 15.15
CA ASP A 131 -6.33 -7.60 15.48
C ASP A 131 -7.30 -6.43 15.42
N ARG A 132 -6.87 -5.27 15.90
CA ARG A 132 -7.66 -4.03 15.84
C ARG A 132 -7.77 -3.46 14.42
N VAL A 133 -6.73 -3.63 13.60
CA VAL A 133 -6.75 -3.22 12.19
C VAL A 133 -7.74 -4.08 11.39
N LEU A 134 -7.82 -5.36 11.72
CA LEU A 134 -8.75 -6.30 11.08
C LEU A 134 -10.20 -6.17 11.58
N GLU A 135 -10.45 -5.42 12.65
CA GLU A 135 -11.79 -5.27 13.21
C GLU A 135 -12.76 -4.64 12.19
N GLY A 136 -13.80 -5.39 11.86
CA GLY A 136 -14.85 -4.97 10.93
C GLY A 136 -14.39 -4.82 9.47
N HIS A 137 -13.31 -5.49 9.04
CA HIS A 137 -12.97 -5.61 7.62
C HIS A 137 -14.10 -6.28 6.83
N THR A 138 -14.18 -6.00 5.54
CA THR A 138 -15.20 -6.53 4.65
C THR A 138 -14.62 -7.23 3.42
N CYS A 139 -13.31 -7.27 3.31
CA CYS A 139 -12.57 -7.88 2.19
C CYS A 139 -12.10 -9.30 2.53
N ASP A 140 -11.78 -10.06 1.50
CA ASP A 140 -11.05 -11.31 1.65
C ASP A 140 -9.62 -11.01 2.11
N ILE A 141 -9.12 -11.72 3.12
CA ILE A 141 -7.79 -11.47 3.68
C ILE A 141 -6.81 -12.56 3.23
N GLU A 142 -5.66 -12.12 2.72
CA GLU A 142 -4.45 -12.91 2.58
C GLU A 142 -3.39 -12.39 3.55
N THR A 143 -2.75 -13.29 4.25
CA THR A 143 -1.83 -12.99 5.34
C THR A 143 -0.39 -13.21 4.93
N TYR A 144 0.52 -12.35 5.40
CA TYR A 144 1.95 -12.57 5.24
C TYR A 144 2.72 -12.19 6.52
N GLY A 145 3.92 -12.74 6.64
CA GLY A 145 4.81 -12.45 7.77
C GLY A 145 5.99 -13.39 7.87
N VAL A 146 6.66 -13.34 9.02
CA VAL A 146 7.87 -14.12 9.33
C VAL A 146 7.64 -15.05 10.52
N ASN A 147 6.91 -14.58 11.56
CA ASN A 147 6.91 -15.19 12.89
C ASN A 147 5.81 -16.24 13.09
N GLY A 148 4.83 -16.32 12.19
CA GLY A 148 3.67 -17.23 12.33
C GLY A 148 3.52 -18.21 11.18
N ASP A 149 2.37 -18.86 11.15
CA ASP A 149 1.90 -19.66 10.01
C ASP A 149 0.90 -18.81 9.22
N TYR A 150 1.30 -18.35 8.07
CA TYR A 150 0.58 -17.39 7.25
C TYR A 150 0.41 -17.92 5.83
N ASP A 151 -0.50 -17.33 5.06
CA ASP A 151 -0.67 -17.68 3.63
C ASP A 151 0.64 -17.53 2.83
N PHE A 152 1.46 -16.54 3.22
CA PHE A 152 2.80 -16.32 2.68
C PHE A 152 3.79 -16.08 3.82
N LYS A 153 4.73 -16.99 3.99
CA LYS A 153 5.76 -16.91 5.05
C LYS A 153 7.14 -16.73 4.48
N ALA A 154 7.82 -15.66 4.87
CA ALA A 154 9.25 -15.52 4.60
C ALA A 154 10.07 -16.27 5.66
N GLN A 155 11.03 -17.06 5.23
CA GLN A 155 11.96 -17.80 6.08
C GLN A 155 13.39 -17.75 5.52
N ASP A 156 14.38 -18.21 6.29
CA ASP A 156 15.80 -18.21 5.89
C ASP A 156 16.31 -16.84 5.43
N ILE A 157 15.83 -15.78 6.10
CA ILE A 157 16.10 -14.39 5.74
C ILE A 157 17.57 -14.07 5.96
N LYS A 158 18.26 -13.60 4.93
CA LYS A 158 19.67 -13.20 4.95
C LYS A 158 19.82 -11.77 4.45
N LEU A 159 20.48 -10.93 5.23
CA LEU A 159 20.88 -9.60 4.83
C LEU A 159 22.31 -9.64 4.30
N PHE A 160 22.56 -9.03 3.17
CA PHE A 160 23.89 -8.91 2.58
C PHE A 160 24.04 -7.61 1.80
N THR A 161 25.27 -7.19 1.58
CA THR A 161 25.58 -5.99 0.82
C THR A 161 26.19 -6.34 -0.53
N LYS A 162 25.73 -5.65 -1.57
CA LYS A 162 26.43 -5.55 -2.86
C LYS A 162 26.96 -4.10 -3.00
N PRO A 163 27.93 -3.81 -3.88
CA PRO A 163 28.41 -2.44 -4.07
C PRO A 163 27.26 -1.45 -4.31
N GLY A 164 27.08 -0.52 -3.37
CA GLY A 164 26.03 0.52 -3.42
C GLY A 164 24.60 0.06 -3.05
N CYS A 165 24.40 -1.18 -2.59
CA CYS A 165 23.07 -1.72 -2.32
C CYS A 165 23.04 -2.63 -1.09
N LEU A 166 22.07 -2.41 -0.21
CA LEU A 166 21.69 -3.39 0.82
C LEU A 166 20.65 -4.33 0.22
N CYS A 167 20.90 -5.63 0.31
CA CYS A 167 20.06 -6.66 -0.25
C CYS A 167 19.51 -7.58 0.84
N VAL A 168 18.37 -8.17 0.57
CA VAL A 168 17.76 -9.24 1.37
C VAL A 168 17.45 -10.42 0.46
N SER A 169 17.70 -11.63 0.93
CA SER A 169 17.18 -12.85 0.33
C SER A 169 16.38 -13.62 1.38
N TYR A 170 15.40 -14.34 0.94
CA TYR A 170 14.54 -15.18 1.77
C TYR A 170 13.89 -16.25 0.91
N ASP A 171 13.50 -17.35 1.54
CA ASP A 171 12.62 -18.33 0.94
C ASP A 171 11.17 -17.95 1.26
N LEU A 172 10.29 -17.99 0.26
CA LEU A 172 8.86 -17.76 0.45
C LEU A 172 8.14 -19.10 0.44
N LYS A 173 7.38 -19.38 1.49
CA LYS A 173 6.49 -20.54 1.59
C LYS A 173 5.04 -20.14 1.77
N GLY A 174 4.13 -20.98 1.30
CA GLY A 174 2.70 -20.82 1.51
C GLY A 174 1.87 -21.21 0.30
N LYS A 175 0.89 -20.39 -0.09
CA LYS A 175 0.03 -20.65 -1.26
C LYS A 175 0.82 -20.83 -2.57
N MET A 176 2.01 -20.26 -2.65
CA MET A 176 2.99 -20.48 -3.73
C MET A 176 4.37 -20.58 -3.09
N ASP A 177 5.17 -21.56 -3.52
CA ASP A 177 6.56 -21.73 -3.07
C ASP A 177 7.50 -21.16 -4.14
N PHE A 178 8.45 -20.29 -3.71
CA PHE A 178 9.48 -19.67 -4.55
C PHE A 178 10.85 -19.74 -3.85
#